data_39ea97a7f34b1d5b89e2599972a2e6f7
#
_entry.id   39ea97a7f34b1d5b89e2599972a2e6f7
#
_cell.length_a   1.000
_cell.length_b   1.000
_cell.length_c   1.000
_cell.angle_alpha   90.00
_cell.angle_beta   90.00
_cell.angle_gamma   90.00
#
_symmetry.space_group_name_H-M   'P 1'
#
loop_
_entity.id
_entity.type
_entity.pdbx_description
1 polymer ?
#
loop_
_entity_poly.entity_id
_entity_poly.type
_entity_poly.pdbx_seq_one_letter_code
_entity_poly.pdbx_strand_id
1 'polypeptide(L)'
;VSKHMAHLESHLGTRLLNRTTRRLSLTESGAAYFERCQHILKDLEEAELAATELTSVPRGTLRLTAPLVFGVLHIAPLIADYLAIHPEAKLDFTLDDRNIDLVNEGYDLAIRIGNLAESGLIARRFARDSLVVCGSPDYFRRHGVPRVPEDLAKHSCLGYSYEESVNEWQFSGADGEHRVNINGNVRANNGDLLRVAALGGAGIIMQPRFLVGADLRAGKLQAV
;
A
#
# COMPACT_ATOMS: atom_id res chain seq x y z
N VAL A 1 4.28 37.89 -13.10
CA VAL A 1 3.43 36.88 -12.41
C VAL A 1 2.09 37.52 -12.03
N SER A 2 2.03 38.64 -11.33
CA SER A 2 0.78 39.25 -10.83
C SER A 2 -0.19 39.65 -11.94
N LYS A 3 0.30 40.13 -13.08
CA LYS A 3 -0.51 40.55 -14.25
C LYS A 3 -1.16 39.37 -14.97
N HIS A 4 -0.41 38.27 -15.12
CA HIS A 4 -0.91 37.00 -15.73
C HIS A 4 -1.98 36.35 -14.85
N MET A 5 -1.77 36.36 -13.54
CA MET A 5 -2.73 35.81 -12.60
C MET A 5 -4.04 36.61 -12.59
N ALA A 6 -3.96 37.94 -12.61
CA ALA A 6 -5.15 38.79 -12.72
C ALA A 6 -5.94 38.60 -14.04
N HIS A 7 -5.22 38.35 -15.14
CA HIS A 7 -5.84 38.04 -16.43
C HIS A 7 -6.52 36.66 -16.39
N LEU A 8 -5.88 35.66 -15.79
CA LEU A 8 -6.46 34.33 -15.61
C LEU A 8 -7.72 34.35 -14.74
N GLU A 9 -7.68 35.06 -13.61
CA GLU A 9 -8.84 35.22 -12.71
C GLU A 9 -9.99 35.93 -13.45
N SER A 10 -9.68 36.94 -14.27
CA SER A 10 -10.66 37.63 -15.12
C SER A 10 -11.26 36.71 -16.18
N HIS A 11 -10.45 35.87 -16.82
CA HIS A 11 -10.89 34.90 -17.83
C HIS A 11 -11.82 33.84 -17.26
N LEU A 12 -11.48 33.35 -16.06
CA LEU A 12 -12.24 32.29 -15.35
C LEU A 12 -13.47 32.87 -14.61
N GLY A 13 -13.57 34.20 -14.45
CA GLY A 13 -14.63 34.84 -13.69
C GLY A 13 -14.62 34.55 -12.19
N THR A 14 -13.50 34.03 -11.66
CA THR A 14 -13.35 33.66 -10.24
C THR A 14 -11.96 34.02 -9.71
N ARG A 15 -11.88 34.27 -8.41
CA ARG A 15 -10.59 34.47 -7.75
C ARG A 15 -9.93 33.15 -7.41
N LEU A 16 -8.65 33.02 -7.76
CA LEU A 16 -7.83 31.85 -7.43
C LEU A 16 -6.94 32.08 -6.21
N LEU A 17 -6.66 33.37 -5.90
CA LEU A 17 -5.77 33.74 -4.80
C LEU A 17 -6.45 34.69 -3.82
N ASN A 18 -6.32 34.38 -2.53
CA ASN A 18 -6.56 35.30 -1.44
C ASN A 18 -5.33 36.19 -1.27
N ARG A 19 -5.48 37.50 -1.53
CA ARG A 19 -4.38 38.47 -1.40
C ARG A 19 -4.61 39.29 -0.15
N THR A 20 -3.83 39.06 0.88
CA THR A 20 -3.72 39.96 2.03
C THR A 20 -2.34 40.61 1.99
N THR A 21 -2.18 41.72 2.68
CA THR A 21 -0.89 42.44 2.75
C THR A 21 0.22 41.64 3.41
N ARG A 22 -0.10 40.49 4.05
CA ARG A 22 0.85 39.66 4.81
C ARG A 22 0.92 38.19 4.38
N ARG A 23 -0.06 37.68 3.62
CA ARG A 23 -0.08 36.26 3.19
C ARG A 23 -0.77 36.12 1.83
N LEU A 24 -0.22 35.20 1.03
CA LEU A 24 -0.83 34.71 -0.19
C LEU A 24 -1.31 33.27 0.08
N SER A 25 -2.58 32.98 -0.20
CA SER A 25 -3.13 31.63 -0.13
C SER A 25 -4.06 31.37 -1.29
N LEU A 26 -4.26 30.12 -1.65
CA LEU A 26 -5.25 29.71 -2.64
C LEU A 26 -6.66 29.88 -2.07
N THR A 27 -7.62 30.22 -2.93
CA THR A 27 -9.04 30.02 -2.66
C THR A 27 -9.39 28.55 -2.87
N GLU A 28 -10.58 28.10 -2.50
CA GLU A 28 -11.07 26.75 -2.80
C GLU A 28 -11.04 26.47 -4.32
N SER A 29 -11.58 27.41 -5.13
CA SER A 29 -11.49 27.35 -6.59
C SER A 29 -10.05 27.37 -7.10
N GLY A 30 -9.16 28.13 -6.42
CA GLY A 30 -7.76 28.22 -6.73
C GLY A 30 -7.01 26.91 -6.46
N ALA A 31 -7.33 26.21 -5.37
CA ALA A 31 -6.76 24.92 -5.03
C ALA A 31 -7.17 23.86 -6.06
N ALA A 32 -8.46 23.75 -6.37
CA ALA A 32 -8.97 22.82 -7.36
C ALA A 32 -8.40 23.10 -8.78
N TYR A 33 -8.28 24.37 -9.16
CA TYR A 33 -7.70 24.75 -10.44
C TYR A 33 -6.20 24.44 -10.51
N PHE A 34 -5.46 24.72 -9.43
CA PHE A 34 -4.03 24.43 -9.33
C PHE A 34 -3.73 22.94 -9.47
N GLU A 35 -4.47 22.12 -8.75
CA GLU A 35 -4.37 20.66 -8.82
C GLU A 35 -4.61 20.16 -10.26
N ARG A 36 -5.65 20.68 -10.92
CA ARG A 36 -5.95 20.33 -12.30
C ARG A 36 -4.85 20.76 -13.29
N CYS A 37 -4.28 21.94 -13.07
CA CYS A 37 -3.14 22.41 -13.86
C CYS A 37 -1.89 21.53 -13.69
N GLN A 38 -1.63 21.05 -12.48
CA GLN A 38 -0.52 20.12 -12.24
C GLN A 38 -0.68 18.82 -13.05
N HIS A 39 -1.90 18.26 -13.11
CA HIS A 39 -2.18 17.07 -13.92
C HIS A 39 -1.97 17.35 -15.42
N ILE A 40 -2.51 18.46 -15.93
CA ILE A 40 -2.36 18.81 -17.36
C ILE A 40 -0.89 19.00 -17.74
N LEU A 41 -0.10 19.64 -16.89
CA LEU A 41 1.33 19.82 -17.13
C LEU A 41 2.07 18.46 -17.12
N LYS A 42 1.70 17.56 -16.24
CA LYS A 42 2.24 16.21 -16.19
C LYS A 42 1.88 15.41 -17.45
N ASP A 43 0.61 15.46 -17.88
CA ASP A 43 0.16 14.81 -19.11
C ASP A 43 0.91 15.35 -20.35
N LEU A 44 1.20 16.65 -20.36
CA LEU A 44 2.00 17.29 -21.42
C LEU A 44 3.44 16.79 -21.42
N GLU A 45 4.08 16.74 -20.24
CA GLU A 45 5.44 16.16 -20.08
C GLU A 45 5.48 14.70 -20.53
N GLU A 46 4.47 13.90 -20.17
CA GLU A 46 4.34 12.52 -20.61
C GLU A 46 4.18 12.40 -22.13
N ALA A 47 3.39 13.29 -22.75
CA ALA A 47 3.23 13.31 -24.20
C ALA A 47 4.54 13.71 -24.93
N GLU A 48 5.30 14.67 -24.39
CA GLU A 48 6.60 15.06 -24.91
C GLU A 48 7.63 13.94 -24.75
N LEU A 49 7.62 13.23 -23.62
CA LEU A 49 8.44 12.04 -23.38
C LEU A 49 8.07 10.91 -24.35
N ALA A 50 6.79 10.60 -24.54
CA ALA A 50 6.33 9.58 -25.47
C ALA A 50 6.76 9.87 -26.92
N ALA A 51 6.80 11.13 -27.31
CA ALA A 51 7.28 11.57 -28.62
C ALA A 51 8.81 11.41 -28.80
N THR A 52 9.55 11.39 -27.67
CA THR A 52 11.03 11.27 -27.64
C THR A 52 11.53 9.89 -27.24
N GLU A 53 10.65 8.95 -26.96
CA GLU A 53 10.87 7.67 -26.26
C GLU A 53 11.67 6.59 -26.99
N LEU A 54 12.33 6.84 -28.07
CA LEU A 54 13.28 5.85 -28.63
C LEU A 54 14.65 5.83 -27.91
N THR A 55 14.91 6.73 -26.95
CA THR A 55 16.23 6.86 -26.29
C THR A 55 16.22 7.48 -24.89
N SER A 56 15.11 7.49 -24.15
CA SER A 56 15.10 8.20 -22.87
C SER A 56 15.75 7.39 -21.74
N VAL A 57 16.87 7.91 -21.22
CA VAL A 57 17.42 7.47 -19.94
C VAL A 57 16.45 7.93 -18.84
N PRO A 58 15.99 7.04 -17.92
CA PRO A 58 15.13 7.41 -16.82
C PRO A 58 15.78 8.52 -15.97
N ARG A 59 15.10 9.66 -15.82
CA ARG A 59 15.57 10.83 -15.07
C ARG A 59 14.42 11.49 -14.33
N GLY A 60 14.74 12.25 -13.28
CA GLY A 60 13.73 12.90 -12.45
C GLY A 60 13.36 12.07 -11.23
N THR A 61 12.29 12.45 -10.54
CA THR A 61 11.85 11.82 -9.28
C THR A 61 10.65 10.94 -9.53
N LEU A 62 10.78 9.64 -9.25
CA LEU A 62 9.69 8.67 -9.21
C LEU A 62 9.15 8.61 -7.78
N ARG A 63 7.93 9.07 -7.58
CA ARG A 63 7.21 9.01 -6.30
C ARG A 63 6.36 7.75 -6.25
N LEU A 64 6.69 6.87 -5.31
CA LEU A 64 6.00 5.60 -5.22
C LEU A 64 5.60 5.23 -3.79
N THR A 65 4.53 4.45 -3.70
CA THR A 65 4.06 3.92 -2.44
C THR A 65 3.98 2.40 -2.50
N ALA A 66 4.31 1.76 -1.38
CA ALA A 66 4.27 0.31 -1.23
C ALA A 66 3.86 -0.09 0.18
N PRO A 67 3.36 -1.33 0.39
CA PRO A 67 3.16 -1.86 1.73
C PRO A 67 4.48 -1.87 2.51
N LEU A 68 4.43 -1.46 3.78
CA LEU A 68 5.61 -1.22 4.59
C LEU A 68 6.58 -2.41 4.59
N VAL A 69 6.10 -3.57 4.99
CA VAL A 69 6.97 -4.74 5.14
C VAL A 69 7.46 -5.26 3.78
N PHE A 70 6.60 -5.22 2.75
CA PHE A 70 6.99 -5.60 1.40
C PHE A 70 8.06 -4.65 0.84
N GLY A 71 7.90 -3.35 1.06
CA GLY A 71 8.88 -2.34 0.68
C GLY A 71 10.26 -2.60 1.27
N VAL A 72 10.31 -2.86 2.58
CA VAL A 72 11.58 -3.12 3.28
C VAL A 72 12.23 -4.44 2.85
N LEU A 73 11.44 -5.52 2.75
CA LEU A 73 12.01 -6.85 2.50
C LEU A 73 12.33 -7.12 1.03
N HIS A 74 11.55 -6.56 0.10
CA HIS A 74 11.62 -6.95 -1.31
C HIS A 74 11.97 -5.81 -2.27
N ILE A 75 11.67 -4.55 -1.92
CA ILE A 75 11.99 -3.42 -2.78
C ILE A 75 13.33 -2.79 -2.38
N ALA A 76 13.53 -2.51 -1.11
CA ALA A 76 14.74 -1.84 -0.62
C ALA A 76 16.05 -2.53 -1.06
N PRO A 77 16.17 -3.88 -1.09
CA PRO A 77 17.37 -4.53 -1.59
C PRO A 77 17.70 -4.25 -3.07
N LEU A 78 16.68 -3.87 -3.87
CA LEU A 78 16.84 -3.62 -5.32
C LEU A 78 17.20 -2.17 -5.64
N ILE A 79 17.09 -1.25 -4.67
CA ILE A 79 17.27 0.20 -4.90
C ILE A 79 18.69 0.50 -5.37
N ALA A 80 19.71 -0.09 -4.76
CA ALA A 80 21.09 0.17 -5.12
C ALA A 80 21.39 -0.23 -6.57
N ASP A 81 20.93 -1.40 -6.99
CA ASP A 81 21.13 -1.90 -8.35
C ASP A 81 20.38 -1.02 -9.37
N TYR A 82 19.14 -0.61 -9.03
CA TYR A 82 18.36 0.28 -9.88
C TYR A 82 19.05 1.62 -10.10
N LEU A 83 19.54 2.26 -9.03
CA LEU A 83 20.23 3.55 -9.12
C LEU A 83 21.61 3.45 -9.81
N ALA A 84 22.27 2.29 -9.73
CA ALA A 84 23.50 2.06 -10.47
C ALA A 84 23.26 2.02 -11.99
N ILE A 85 22.11 1.48 -12.43
CA ILE A 85 21.71 1.42 -13.84
C ILE A 85 21.14 2.77 -14.30
N HIS A 86 20.44 3.50 -13.42
CA HIS A 86 19.73 4.75 -13.73
C HIS A 86 20.22 5.89 -12.80
N PRO A 87 21.42 6.42 -12.99
CA PRO A 87 22.05 7.38 -12.06
C PRO A 87 21.36 8.76 -12.02
N GLU A 88 20.55 9.09 -13.02
CA GLU A 88 19.79 10.35 -13.07
C GLU A 88 18.39 10.23 -12.43
N ALA A 89 17.97 9.02 -12.07
CA ALA A 89 16.70 8.79 -11.40
C ALA A 89 16.79 9.10 -9.91
N LYS A 90 15.73 9.67 -9.37
CA LYS A 90 15.52 9.86 -7.92
C LYS A 90 14.30 9.06 -7.50
N LEU A 91 14.36 8.43 -6.34
CA LEU A 91 13.25 7.64 -5.81
C LEU A 91 12.74 8.28 -4.52
N ASP A 92 11.44 8.53 -4.46
CA ASP A 92 10.74 9.05 -3.28
C ASP A 92 9.71 8.00 -2.83
N PHE A 93 10.01 7.29 -1.73
CA PHE A 93 9.19 6.19 -1.24
C PHE A 93 8.34 6.60 -0.04
N THR A 94 7.05 6.31 -0.11
CA THR A 94 6.16 6.26 1.05
C THR A 94 5.74 4.81 1.30
N LEU A 95 6.07 4.29 2.47
CA LEU A 95 5.68 2.94 2.87
C LEU A 95 4.44 3.01 3.76
N ASP A 96 3.30 2.58 3.22
CA ASP A 96 2.00 2.61 3.89
C ASP A 96 1.10 1.48 3.38
N ASP A 97 0.47 0.77 4.32
CA ASP A 97 -0.45 -0.32 4.01
C ASP A 97 -1.89 0.17 3.71
N ARG A 98 -2.17 1.46 3.90
CA ARG A 98 -3.48 2.04 3.57
C ARG A 98 -3.73 2.07 2.07
N ASN A 99 -5.00 1.91 1.68
CA ASN A 99 -5.44 2.30 0.36
C ASN A 99 -5.49 3.84 0.29
N ILE A 100 -4.70 4.39 -0.61
CA ILE A 100 -4.58 5.83 -0.83
C ILE A 100 -5.00 6.18 -2.25
N ASP A 101 -5.48 7.39 -2.45
CA ASP A 101 -5.76 7.94 -3.77
C ASP A 101 -4.44 8.43 -4.40
N LEU A 102 -3.93 7.65 -5.36
CA LEU A 102 -2.64 7.90 -5.98
C LEU A 102 -2.59 9.24 -6.70
N VAL A 103 -3.69 9.60 -7.36
CA VAL A 103 -3.78 10.82 -8.15
C VAL A 103 -3.79 12.02 -7.23
N ASN A 104 -4.66 12.03 -6.23
CA ASN A 104 -4.79 13.15 -5.31
C ASN A 104 -3.57 13.32 -4.40
N GLU A 105 -2.87 12.23 -4.06
CA GLU A 105 -1.66 12.29 -3.25
C GLU A 105 -0.38 12.47 -4.09
N GLY A 106 -0.50 12.49 -5.42
CA GLY A 106 0.60 12.80 -6.35
C GLY A 106 1.65 11.69 -6.44
N TYR A 107 1.25 10.43 -6.38
CA TYR A 107 2.12 9.28 -6.62
C TYR A 107 2.10 8.88 -8.09
N ASP A 108 3.26 8.52 -8.63
CA ASP A 108 3.43 8.01 -10.00
C ASP A 108 3.13 6.51 -10.08
N LEU A 109 3.43 5.77 -9.00
CA LEU A 109 3.30 4.32 -8.93
C LEU A 109 2.88 3.87 -7.53
N ALA A 110 2.02 2.85 -7.46
CA ALA A 110 1.79 2.10 -6.24
C ALA A 110 2.03 0.60 -6.44
N ILE A 111 2.70 0.00 -5.48
CA ILE A 111 2.70 -1.44 -5.30
C ILE A 111 1.64 -1.77 -4.27
N ARG A 112 0.75 -2.71 -4.59
CA ARG A 112 -0.34 -3.12 -3.68
C ARG A 112 -0.47 -4.64 -3.66
N ILE A 113 -0.86 -5.17 -2.51
CA ILE A 113 -1.08 -6.61 -2.28
C ILE A 113 -2.55 -6.79 -1.96
N GLY A 114 -3.22 -7.66 -2.69
CA GLY A 114 -4.64 -7.94 -2.53
C GLY A 114 -5.43 -7.80 -3.82
N ASN A 115 -6.73 -7.82 -3.69
CA ASN A 115 -7.66 -7.56 -4.79
C ASN A 115 -7.83 -6.03 -4.93
N LEU A 116 -7.49 -5.52 -6.10
CA LEU A 116 -7.66 -4.10 -6.39
C LEU A 116 -9.10 -3.83 -6.81
N ALA A 117 -9.71 -2.79 -6.27
CA ALA A 117 -10.98 -2.28 -6.76
C ALA A 117 -10.84 -1.76 -8.20
N GLU A 118 -11.94 -1.78 -8.95
CA GLU A 118 -11.99 -1.15 -10.27
C GLU A 118 -11.71 0.34 -10.15
N SER A 119 -10.79 0.82 -10.97
CA SER A 119 -10.39 2.22 -11.02
C SER A 119 -9.97 2.60 -12.44
N GLY A 120 -9.83 3.89 -12.73
CA GLY A 120 -9.29 4.39 -13.99
C GLY A 120 -7.77 4.18 -14.16
N LEU A 121 -7.10 3.53 -13.20
CA LEU A 121 -5.65 3.33 -13.21
C LEU A 121 -5.27 2.06 -13.96
N ILE A 122 -4.08 2.08 -14.58
CA ILE A 122 -3.52 0.88 -15.20
C ILE A 122 -2.90 0.00 -14.12
N ALA A 123 -3.37 -1.24 -14.01
CA ALA A 123 -2.84 -2.22 -13.07
C ALA A 123 -2.13 -3.36 -13.79
N ARG A 124 -0.91 -3.68 -13.35
CA ARG A 124 -0.13 -4.82 -13.82
C ARG A 124 0.20 -5.76 -12.67
N ARG A 125 -0.30 -6.99 -12.75
CA ARG A 125 0.08 -8.04 -11.79
C ARG A 125 1.45 -8.61 -12.13
N PHE A 126 2.41 -8.49 -11.22
CA PHE A 126 3.77 -8.99 -11.40
C PHE A 126 4.10 -10.20 -10.50
N ALA A 127 3.31 -10.46 -9.46
CA ALA A 127 3.50 -11.60 -8.56
C ALA A 127 2.16 -12.15 -8.06
N ARG A 128 2.23 -13.33 -7.44
CA ARG A 128 1.14 -13.96 -6.68
C ARG A 128 1.67 -14.33 -5.31
N ASP A 129 0.84 -14.16 -4.30
CA ASP A 129 1.10 -14.65 -2.96
C ASP A 129 -0.15 -15.33 -2.40
N SER A 130 0.00 -16.01 -1.29
CA SER A 130 -1.09 -16.68 -0.59
C SER A 130 -1.05 -16.30 0.88
N LEU A 131 -2.22 -16.16 1.49
CA LEU A 131 -2.35 -16.04 2.93
C LEU A 131 -2.09 -17.40 3.58
N VAL A 132 -1.42 -17.38 4.72
CA VAL A 132 -1.13 -18.57 5.53
C VAL A 132 -1.61 -18.31 6.95
N VAL A 133 -2.42 -19.21 7.46
CA VAL A 133 -2.79 -19.25 8.88
C VAL A 133 -1.70 -19.96 9.64
N CYS A 134 -1.11 -19.31 10.64
CA CYS A 134 0.00 -19.88 11.38
C CYS A 134 0.10 -19.31 12.81
N GLY A 135 0.78 -20.05 13.66
CA GLY A 135 1.10 -19.66 15.04
C GLY A 135 2.41 -20.31 15.48
N SER A 136 2.93 -19.92 16.65
CA SER A 136 4.14 -20.59 17.16
C SER A 136 3.83 -21.99 17.67
N PRO A 137 4.79 -22.95 17.56
CA PRO A 137 4.64 -24.30 18.15
C PRO A 137 4.32 -24.25 19.64
N ASP A 138 4.83 -23.22 20.33
CA ASP A 138 4.60 -23.00 21.75
C ASP A 138 3.14 -22.66 22.06
N TYR A 139 2.53 -21.81 21.24
CA TYR A 139 1.11 -21.50 21.32
C TYR A 139 0.27 -22.77 21.13
N PHE A 140 0.56 -23.55 20.09
CA PHE A 140 -0.19 -24.78 19.78
C PHE A 140 -0.03 -25.89 20.83
N ARG A 141 1.13 -26.00 21.48
CA ARG A 141 1.28 -26.92 22.62
C ARG A 141 0.36 -26.59 23.80
N ARG A 142 0.11 -25.29 24.04
CA ARG A 142 -0.73 -24.83 25.14
C ARG A 142 -2.22 -24.86 24.83
N HIS A 143 -2.58 -24.59 23.58
CA HIS A 143 -3.98 -24.32 23.19
C HIS A 143 -4.57 -25.33 22.19
N GLY A 144 -3.77 -26.29 21.72
CA GLY A 144 -4.14 -27.21 20.66
C GLY A 144 -3.91 -26.61 19.25
N VAL A 145 -3.99 -27.47 18.23
CA VAL A 145 -3.84 -27.12 16.82
C VAL A 145 -5.22 -27.13 16.17
N PRO A 146 -5.69 -26.03 15.56
CA PRO A 146 -6.96 -26.04 14.82
C PRO A 146 -6.84 -26.98 13.62
N ARG A 147 -7.90 -27.75 13.35
CA ARG A 147 -7.95 -28.73 12.25
C ARG A 147 -8.91 -28.33 11.15
N VAL A 148 -9.87 -27.52 11.49
CA VAL A 148 -10.87 -26.94 10.58
C VAL A 148 -11.00 -25.44 10.84
N PRO A 149 -11.45 -24.64 9.87
CA PRO A 149 -11.58 -23.19 10.04
C PRO A 149 -12.38 -22.80 11.29
N GLU A 150 -13.43 -23.53 11.62
CA GLU A 150 -14.31 -23.26 12.77
C GLU A 150 -13.62 -23.36 14.12
N ASP A 151 -12.54 -24.13 14.22
CA ASP A 151 -11.75 -24.24 15.45
C ASP A 151 -11.09 -22.91 15.82
N LEU A 152 -10.81 -22.04 14.83
CA LEU A 152 -10.19 -20.74 15.05
C LEU A 152 -11.02 -19.85 15.98
N ALA A 153 -12.34 -20.03 16.03
CA ALA A 153 -13.21 -19.32 16.97
C ALA A 153 -12.85 -19.56 18.46
N LYS A 154 -12.14 -20.66 18.76
CA LYS A 154 -11.67 -21.03 20.10
C LYS A 154 -10.25 -20.56 20.40
N HIS A 155 -9.59 -19.94 19.42
CA HIS A 155 -8.21 -19.48 19.53
C HIS A 155 -8.12 -17.95 19.62
N SER A 156 -7.02 -17.45 20.18
CA SER A 156 -6.65 -16.04 20.08
C SER A 156 -6.13 -15.80 18.66
N CYS A 157 -6.92 -15.13 17.81
CA CYS A 157 -6.56 -14.76 16.46
C CYS A 157 -6.22 -13.28 16.40
N LEU A 158 -4.99 -12.94 15.98
CA LEU A 158 -4.52 -11.57 15.95
C LEU A 158 -4.97 -10.90 14.65
N GLY A 159 -5.78 -9.82 14.76
CA GLY A 159 -6.49 -9.18 13.66
C GLY A 159 -5.67 -8.12 12.93
N TYR A 160 -5.80 -8.07 11.60
CA TYR A 160 -5.24 -6.99 10.78
C TYR A 160 -6.28 -5.87 10.62
N SER A 161 -5.90 -4.61 10.92
CA SER A 161 -6.88 -3.51 11.10
C SER A 161 -7.40 -2.91 9.79
N TYR A 162 -6.75 -3.17 8.64
CA TYR A 162 -7.16 -2.63 7.34
C TYR A 162 -8.04 -3.59 6.52
N GLU A 163 -8.40 -4.74 7.06
CA GLU A 163 -9.41 -5.59 6.44
C GLU A 163 -10.81 -5.06 6.75
N GLU A 164 -11.69 -5.05 5.74
CA GLU A 164 -13.08 -4.58 5.88
C GLU A 164 -13.87 -5.39 6.90
N SER A 165 -13.61 -6.71 6.98
CA SER A 165 -14.19 -7.61 7.98
C SER A 165 -13.16 -7.99 9.05
N VAL A 166 -12.84 -7.04 9.89
CA VAL A 166 -11.76 -7.12 10.89
C VAL A 166 -11.84 -8.34 11.82
N ASN A 167 -13.00 -8.89 12.02
CA ASN A 167 -13.26 -10.01 12.92
C ASN A 167 -13.70 -11.28 12.17
N GLU A 168 -13.56 -11.35 10.86
CA GLU A 168 -13.98 -12.49 10.06
C GLU A 168 -12.86 -12.90 9.09
N TRP A 169 -12.44 -14.15 9.18
CA TRP A 169 -11.54 -14.73 8.19
C TRP A 169 -12.31 -15.60 7.22
N GLN A 170 -12.00 -15.45 5.94
CA GLN A 170 -12.63 -16.17 4.85
C GLN A 170 -11.69 -17.24 4.29
N PHE A 171 -12.20 -18.43 4.09
CA PHE A 171 -11.50 -19.58 3.54
C PHE A 171 -12.27 -20.14 2.37
N SER A 172 -11.57 -20.62 1.35
CA SER A 172 -12.16 -21.33 0.21
C SER A 172 -11.65 -22.76 0.20
N GLY A 173 -12.55 -23.72 0.26
CA GLY A 173 -12.26 -25.15 0.22
C GLY A 173 -13.04 -25.86 -0.89
N ALA A 174 -12.83 -27.17 -1.00
CA ALA A 174 -13.54 -28.00 -1.98
C ALA A 174 -15.07 -28.07 -1.73
N ASP A 175 -15.48 -27.85 -0.50
CA ASP A 175 -16.85 -27.85 0.02
C ASP A 175 -17.49 -26.46 0.04
N GLY A 176 -16.77 -25.42 -0.41
CA GLY A 176 -17.28 -24.05 -0.53
C GLY A 176 -16.47 -23.01 0.23
N GLU A 177 -17.12 -21.87 0.47
CA GLU A 177 -16.58 -20.77 1.25
C GLU A 177 -16.94 -20.92 2.73
N HIS A 178 -15.94 -20.79 3.60
CA HIS A 178 -16.11 -20.77 5.05
C HIS A 178 -15.80 -19.37 5.58
N ARG A 179 -16.65 -18.87 6.47
CA ARG A 179 -16.44 -17.60 7.16
C ARG A 179 -16.41 -17.86 8.66
N VAL A 180 -15.32 -17.46 9.29
CA VAL A 180 -15.10 -17.72 10.71
C VAL A 180 -14.93 -16.40 11.44
N ASN A 181 -15.83 -16.17 12.40
CA ASN A 181 -15.64 -15.05 13.33
C ASN A 181 -14.47 -15.36 14.26
N ILE A 182 -13.48 -14.50 14.22
CA ILE A 182 -12.27 -14.62 15.02
C ILE A 182 -12.34 -13.68 16.24
N ASN A 183 -11.70 -14.12 17.32
CA ASN A 183 -11.49 -13.33 18.52
C ASN A 183 -10.00 -13.25 18.84
N GLY A 184 -9.52 -12.09 19.28
CA GLY A 184 -8.14 -11.93 19.69
C GLY A 184 -7.93 -10.61 20.45
N ASN A 185 -6.90 -10.59 21.28
CA ASN A 185 -6.59 -9.45 22.14
C ASN A 185 -5.65 -8.43 21.49
N VAL A 186 -5.20 -8.70 20.26
CA VAL A 186 -4.27 -7.84 19.52
C VAL A 186 -4.84 -7.56 18.14
N ARG A 187 -4.86 -6.29 17.78
CA ARG A 187 -5.15 -5.79 16.44
C ARG A 187 -4.09 -4.79 16.05
N ALA A 188 -3.61 -4.86 14.83
CA ALA A 188 -2.65 -3.91 14.30
C ALA A 188 -2.82 -3.69 12.80
N ASN A 189 -2.38 -2.53 12.36
CA ASN A 189 -2.29 -2.18 10.94
C ASN A 189 -0.93 -2.54 10.33
N ASN A 190 -0.12 -3.32 11.03
CA ASN A 190 1.19 -3.76 10.57
C ASN A 190 1.34 -5.27 10.75
N GLY A 191 1.57 -5.97 9.63
CA GLY A 191 1.70 -7.43 9.61
C GLY A 191 2.93 -7.95 10.36
N ASP A 192 4.02 -7.19 10.39
CA ASP A 192 5.25 -7.60 11.09
C ASP A 192 5.07 -7.56 12.62
N LEU A 193 4.33 -6.57 13.13
CA LEU A 193 3.95 -6.56 14.56
C LEU A 193 3.17 -7.82 14.93
N LEU A 194 2.18 -8.20 14.11
CA LEU A 194 1.38 -9.41 14.35
C LEU A 194 2.25 -10.67 14.26
N ARG A 195 3.18 -10.73 13.29
CA ARG A 195 4.14 -11.83 13.14
C ARG A 195 5.01 -12.00 14.39
N VAL A 196 5.59 -10.90 14.89
CA VAL A 196 6.43 -10.91 16.10
C VAL A 196 5.61 -11.34 17.33
N ALA A 197 4.37 -10.85 17.47
CA ALA A 197 3.47 -11.27 18.53
C ALA A 197 3.14 -12.77 18.46
N ALA A 198 2.87 -13.29 17.26
CA ALA A 198 2.62 -14.73 17.05
C ALA A 198 3.85 -15.60 17.35
N LEU A 199 5.04 -15.16 16.97
CA LEU A 199 6.32 -15.80 17.36
C LEU A 199 6.48 -15.88 18.87
N GLY A 200 6.06 -14.83 19.59
CA GLY A 200 6.01 -14.78 21.06
C GLY A 200 4.90 -15.63 21.70
N GLY A 201 4.08 -16.32 20.89
CA GLY A 201 3.00 -17.19 21.39
C GLY A 201 1.74 -16.46 21.82
N ALA A 202 1.47 -15.25 21.31
CA ALA A 202 0.27 -14.49 21.63
C ALA A 202 -1.00 -15.02 20.94
N GLY A 203 -0.84 -15.77 19.81
CA GLY A 203 -1.99 -16.27 19.07
C GLY A 203 -1.66 -16.74 17.66
N ILE A 204 -2.71 -16.88 16.87
CA ILE A 204 -2.70 -17.28 15.46
C ILE A 204 -2.82 -16.02 14.59
N ILE A 205 -2.12 -16.00 13.49
CA ILE A 205 -2.19 -14.94 12.48
C ILE A 205 -2.56 -15.52 11.12
N MET A 206 -3.22 -14.72 10.29
CA MET A 206 -3.36 -14.97 8.86
C MET A 206 -2.56 -13.89 8.12
N GLN A 207 -1.46 -14.28 7.49
CA GLN A 207 -0.51 -13.36 6.90
C GLN A 207 0.01 -13.85 5.54
N PRO A 208 0.41 -12.93 4.65
CA PRO A 208 1.03 -13.29 3.38
C PRO A 208 2.27 -14.16 3.56
N ARG A 209 2.45 -15.14 2.67
CA ARG A 209 3.58 -16.08 2.72
C ARG A 209 4.93 -15.36 2.63
N PHE A 210 5.02 -14.25 1.88
CA PHE A 210 6.27 -13.50 1.80
C PHE A 210 6.74 -13.00 3.17
N LEU A 211 5.81 -12.72 4.10
CA LEU A 211 6.10 -12.22 5.44
C LEU A 211 6.50 -13.34 6.42
N VAL A 212 5.77 -14.46 6.41
CA VAL A 212 5.94 -15.54 7.39
C VAL A 212 6.78 -16.72 6.89
N GLY A 213 7.09 -16.75 5.61
CA GLY A 213 7.72 -17.90 4.97
C GLY A 213 9.10 -18.27 5.53
N ALA A 214 9.89 -17.29 5.97
CA ALA A 214 11.18 -17.56 6.62
C ALA A 214 11.01 -18.25 7.97
N ASP A 215 10.05 -17.81 8.79
CA ASP A 215 9.77 -18.39 10.10
C ASP A 215 9.12 -19.77 10.00
N LEU A 216 8.30 -20.00 8.98
CA LEU A 216 7.74 -21.32 8.67
C LEU A 216 8.85 -22.31 8.31
N ARG A 217 9.79 -21.93 7.43
CA ARG A 217 10.94 -22.78 7.08
C ARG A 217 11.87 -23.06 8.26
N ALA A 218 12.02 -22.09 9.15
CA ALA A 218 12.83 -22.21 10.36
C ALA A 218 12.12 -22.95 11.51
N GLY A 219 10.86 -23.37 11.32
CA GLY A 219 10.05 -24.02 12.36
C GLY A 219 9.67 -23.13 13.54
N LYS A 220 9.86 -21.81 13.43
CA LYS A 220 9.47 -20.83 14.44
C LYS A 220 7.98 -20.53 14.41
N LEU A 221 7.35 -20.65 13.25
CA LEU A 221 5.92 -20.68 13.04
C LEU A 221 5.53 -22.02 12.40
N GLN A 222 4.33 -22.49 12.70
CA GLN A 222 3.70 -23.67 12.13
C GLN A 222 2.41 -23.25 11.43
N ALA A 223 2.26 -23.64 10.16
CA ALA A 223 1.02 -23.47 9.41
C ALA A 223 -0.03 -24.51 9.86
N VAL A 224 -1.28 -24.15 9.75
CA VAL A 224 -2.45 -24.98 10.07
C VAL A 224 -3.47 -24.93 8.95
#